data_612cdbf88e0a3b6500daf2e7ef3c8a19
#
_entry.id   612cdbf88e0a3b6500daf2e7ef3c8a19
#
_cell.length_a   1.000
_cell.length_b   1.000
_cell.length_c   1.000
_cell.angle_alpha   90.00
_cell.angle_beta   90.00
_cell.angle_gamma   90.00
#
_symmetry.space_group_name_H-M   'P 1'
#
loop_
_entity.id
_entity.type
_entity.pdbx_description
1 polymer ?
#
loop_
_entity_poly.entity_id
_entity_poly.type
_entity_poly.pdbx_seq_one_letter_code
_entity_poly.pdbx_strand_id
1 'polypeptide(L)'
;MFGCKTYSLICFFFLSQTVYAVVPLIFSFMCHPTILPMYKELKDRSRRKMQGVANVSFLAVFIMYLLAALFGYLTFNVSVETDLLHTYSQVYGSNILLLIVRLAVLTAVTLAVPMVLFPVRTSVNQLLYASKDFSWIRHTIITVILLAGINKLVIFVPAIRDIFGFLGTAAAAMLIFILPSSFYIKLVKKESMKSVQKIMATAFLLCGFVVMIGSISLVL
;
A
#
# COMPACT_ATOMS: atom_id res chain seq x y z
N MET A 1 18.63 -34.16 21.30
CA MET A 1 17.98 -34.12 19.98
C MET A 1 16.67 -33.28 19.96
N PHE A 2 16.16 -32.83 21.11
CA PHE A 2 14.95 -32.06 21.24
C PHE A 2 15.13 -30.53 21.02
N GLY A 3 16.33 -29.99 21.22
CA GLY A 3 16.58 -28.54 21.09
C GLY A 3 16.49 -27.99 19.67
N CYS A 4 16.93 -28.74 18.67
CA CYS A 4 17.01 -28.26 17.29
C CYS A 4 15.59 -28.06 16.63
N LYS A 5 14.61 -28.89 16.97
CA LYS A 5 13.23 -28.77 16.49
C LYS A 5 12.51 -27.57 17.10
N THR A 6 12.79 -27.25 18.36
CA THR A 6 12.16 -26.08 19.03
C THR A 6 12.67 -24.78 18.47
N TYR A 7 13.95 -24.65 18.18
CA TYR A 7 14.51 -23.46 17.54
C TYR A 7 14.01 -23.26 16.11
N SER A 8 13.85 -24.34 15.34
CA SER A 8 13.30 -24.24 13.98
C SER A 8 11.81 -23.84 13.97
N LEU A 9 11.02 -24.33 14.93
CA LEU A 9 9.62 -23.94 15.12
C LEU A 9 9.48 -22.47 15.55
N ILE A 10 10.30 -22.04 16.51
CA ILE A 10 10.32 -20.64 16.97
C ILE A 10 10.76 -19.73 15.81
N CYS A 11 11.81 -20.09 15.08
CA CYS A 11 12.30 -19.35 13.93
C CYS A 11 11.23 -19.25 12.82
N PHE A 12 10.51 -20.34 12.55
CA PHE A 12 9.42 -20.37 11.59
C PHE A 12 8.22 -19.50 12.04
N PHE A 13 7.88 -19.53 13.33
CA PHE A 13 6.85 -18.70 13.91
C PHE A 13 7.21 -17.21 13.84
N PHE A 14 8.43 -16.83 14.18
CA PHE A 14 8.93 -15.46 14.04
C PHE A 14 8.93 -15.02 12.56
N LEU A 15 9.36 -15.89 11.65
CA LEU A 15 9.39 -15.60 10.23
C LEU A 15 8.00 -15.37 9.66
N SER A 16 7.01 -16.20 10.01
CA SER A 16 5.64 -16.06 9.56
C SER A 16 4.98 -14.78 10.10
N GLN A 17 5.13 -14.49 11.37
CA GLN A 17 4.63 -13.25 12.00
C GLN A 17 5.25 -12.00 11.37
N THR A 18 6.56 -12.05 11.08
CA THR A 18 7.27 -10.94 10.41
C THR A 18 6.76 -10.70 9.00
N VAL A 19 6.49 -11.75 8.24
CA VAL A 19 5.93 -11.61 6.87
C VAL A 19 4.54 -10.97 6.90
N TYR A 20 3.68 -11.34 7.85
CA TYR A 20 2.38 -10.70 8.03
C TYR A 20 2.48 -9.20 8.34
N ALA A 21 3.53 -8.76 9.04
CA ALA A 21 3.76 -7.35 9.33
C ALA A 21 4.38 -6.58 8.15
N VAL A 22 5.25 -7.23 7.38
CA VAL A 22 5.97 -6.59 6.25
C VAL A 22 5.03 -6.20 5.12
N VAL A 23 4.01 -7.02 4.82
CA VAL A 23 3.07 -6.75 3.71
C VAL A 23 2.28 -5.46 3.90
N PRO A 24 1.58 -5.21 5.04
CA PRO A 24 0.91 -3.94 5.30
C PRO A 24 1.90 -2.76 5.31
N LEU A 25 3.12 -2.97 5.83
CA LEU A 25 4.15 -1.95 5.84
C LEU A 25 4.55 -1.54 4.41
N ILE A 26 4.81 -2.47 3.52
CA ILE A 26 5.10 -2.21 2.10
C ILE A 26 3.93 -1.47 1.45
N PHE A 27 2.71 -1.90 1.74
CA PHE A 27 1.51 -1.28 1.19
C PHE A 27 1.31 0.15 1.69
N SER A 28 1.64 0.45 2.94
CA SER A 28 1.50 1.78 3.53
C SER A 28 2.39 2.85 2.87
N PHE A 29 3.50 2.43 2.24
CA PHE A 29 4.40 3.31 1.48
C PHE A 29 4.13 3.28 -0.04
N MET A 30 3.05 2.64 -0.50
CA MET A 30 2.73 2.52 -1.91
C MET A 30 2.19 3.84 -2.47
N CYS A 31 3.01 4.56 -3.26
CA CYS A 31 2.64 5.80 -3.93
C CYS A 31 2.70 5.71 -5.46
N HIS A 32 3.09 4.56 -6.02
CA HIS A 32 3.40 4.37 -7.44
C HIS A 32 2.28 4.82 -8.40
N PRO A 33 0.97 4.51 -8.16
CA PRO A 33 -0.10 4.92 -9.08
C PRO A 33 -0.29 6.43 -9.17
N THR A 34 0.05 7.17 -8.12
CA THR A 34 -0.19 8.62 -8.02
C THR A 34 0.99 9.46 -8.46
N ILE A 35 2.21 8.92 -8.51
CA ILE A 35 3.43 9.66 -8.87
C ILE A 35 3.35 10.23 -10.28
N LEU A 36 2.92 9.44 -11.27
CA LEU A 36 2.86 9.87 -12.65
C LEU A 36 1.82 10.98 -12.91
N PRO A 37 0.58 10.89 -12.39
CA PRO A 37 -0.38 11.99 -12.46
C PRO A 37 0.14 13.26 -11.77
N MET A 38 0.69 13.15 -10.56
CA MET A 38 1.26 14.30 -9.84
C MET A 38 2.42 14.96 -10.59
N TYR A 39 3.29 14.17 -11.22
CA TYR A 39 4.39 14.71 -12.02
C TYR A 39 3.87 15.49 -13.25
N LYS A 40 2.76 15.05 -13.84
CA LYS A 40 2.13 15.76 -14.98
C LYS A 40 1.54 17.12 -14.58
N GLU A 41 1.06 17.26 -13.36
CA GLU A 41 0.45 18.51 -12.85
C GLU A 41 1.49 19.50 -12.31
N LEU A 42 2.74 19.08 -12.15
CA LEU A 42 3.79 19.95 -11.63
C LEU A 42 4.07 21.11 -12.59
N LYS A 43 4.00 22.35 -12.12
CA LYS A 43 4.16 23.58 -12.91
C LYS A 43 5.52 23.64 -13.65
N ASP A 44 6.61 23.25 -12.99
CA ASP A 44 7.96 23.15 -13.57
C ASP A 44 8.43 21.69 -13.46
N ARG A 45 8.21 20.89 -14.46
CA ARG A 45 8.55 19.47 -14.47
C ARG A 45 10.05 19.25 -14.40
N SER A 46 10.57 18.98 -13.23
CA SER A 46 11.98 18.64 -13.00
C SER A 46 12.10 17.38 -12.14
N ARG A 47 12.97 16.47 -12.55
CA ARG A 47 13.27 15.26 -11.77
C ARG A 47 13.79 15.61 -10.36
N ARG A 48 14.64 16.64 -10.24
CA ARG A 48 15.19 17.07 -8.96
C ARG A 48 14.11 17.59 -8.01
N LYS A 49 13.18 18.42 -8.51
CA LYS A 49 12.05 18.93 -7.70
C LYS A 49 11.15 17.78 -7.24
N MET A 50 10.79 16.85 -8.14
CA MET A 50 9.97 15.69 -7.78
C MET A 50 10.66 14.78 -6.77
N GLN A 51 11.96 14.58 -6.89
CA GLN A 51 12.73 13.80 -5.93
C GLN A 51 12.80 14.49 -4.56
N GLY A 52 12.95 15.81 -4.52
CA GLY A 52 12.89 16.60 -3.28
C GLY A 52 11.53 16.45 -2.58
N VAL A 53 10.45 16.62 -3.31
CA VAL A 53 9.08 16.43 -2.78
C VAL A 53 8.89 15.01 -2.26
N ALA A 54 9.31 13.99 -3.02
CA ALA A 54 9.21 12.60 -2.60
C ALA A 54 9.99 12.33 -1.31
N ASN A 55 11.23 12.79 -1.22
CA ASN A 55 12.08 12.58 -0.03
C ASN A 55 11.45 13.21 1.22
N VAL A 56 10.97 14.45 1.11
CA VAL A 56 10.32 15.14 2.24
C VAL A 56 9.03 14.42 2.64
N SER A 57 8.22 14.01 1.67
CA SER A 57 6.97 13.28 1.92
C SER A 57 7.22 11.93 2.59
N PHE A 58 8.18 11.16 2.10
CA PHE A 58 8.54 9.86 2.70
C PHE A 58 9.08 10.03 4.12
N LEU A 59 9.92 11.04 4.36
CA LEU A 59 10.42 11.31 5.70
C LEU A 59 9.30 11.70 6.66
N ALA A 60 8.37 12.55 6.24
CA ALA A 60 7.22 12.96 7.04
C ALA A 60 6.32 11.75 7.39
N VAL A 61 5.99 10.94 6.38
CA VAL A 61 5.18 9.72 6.57
C VAL A 61 5.88 8.73 7.49
N PHE A 62 7.19 8.52 7.31
CA PHE A 62 7.98 7.64 8.16
C PHE A 62 7.97 8.09 9.63
N ILE A 63 8.17 9.39 9.89
CA ILE A 63 8.11 9.95 11.26
C ILE A 63 6.71 9.74 11.86
N MET A 64 5.65 10.01 11.11
CA MET A 64 4.27 9.82 11.59
C MET A 64 3.99 8.35 11.93
N TYR A 65 4.39 7.41 11.09
CA TYR A 65 4.19 5.98 11.35
C TYR A 65 5.04 5.49 12.52
N LEU A 66 6.29 5.98 12.63
CA LEU A 66 7.17 5.64 13.76
C LEU A 66 6.57 6.11 15.08
N LEU A 67 6.06 7.34 15.14
CA LEU A 67 5.41 7.88 16.34
C LEU A 67 4.14 7.08 16.67
N ALA A 68 3.29 6.80 15.68
CA ALA A 68 2.08 6.01 15.89
C ALA A 68 2.38 4.60 16.41
N ALA A 69 3.40 3.94 15.84
CA ALA A 69 3.83 2.62 16.25
C ALA A 69 4.43 2.64 17.67
N LEU A 70 5.28 3.63 17.96
CA LEU A 70 5.91 3.79 19.27
C LEU A 70 4.88 4.01 20.37
N PHE A 71 3.97 4.98 20.18
CA PHE A 71 2.93 5.25 21.17
C PHE A 71 1.93 4.12 21.29
N GLY A 72 1.56 3.46 20.19
CA GLY A 72 0.70 2.28 20.22
C GLY A 72 1.34 1.13 21.00
N TYR A 73 2.62 0.85 20.77
CA TYR A 73 3.35 -0.18 21.48
C TYR A 73 3.52 0.12 22.97
N LEU A 74 3.91 1.36 23.31
CA LEU A 74 4.10 1.76 24.71
C LEU A 74 2.78 1.73 25.51
N THR A 75 1.64 1.98 24.84
CA THR A 75 0.32 2.01 25.51
C THR A 75 -0.25 0.61 25.70
N PHE A 76 -0.19 -0.25 24.70
CA PHE A 76 -0.91 -1.53 24.67
C PHE A 76 -0.01 -2.76 24.73
N ASN A 77 1.31 -2.61 24.51
CA ASN A 77 2.28 -3.70 24.45
C ASN A 77 1.83 -4.80 23.46
N VAL A 78 1.49 -5.99 23.96
CA VAL A 78 1.11 -7.17 23.13
C VAL A 78 -0.41 -7.28 22.89
N SER A 79 -1.22 -6.53 23.61
CA SER A 79 -2.70 -6.62 23.59
C SER A 79 -3.32 -5.67 22.57
N VAL A 80 -2.80 -5.63 21.34
CA VAL A 80 -3.31 -4.78 20.26
C VAL A 80 -4.14 -5.63 19.29
N GLU A 81 -5.39 -5.20 19.03
CA GLU A 81 -6.20 -5.77 17.95
C GLU A 81 -5.72 -5.27 16.56
N THR A 82 -6.32 -5.82 15.51
CA THR A 82 -6.02 -5.43 14.11
C THR A 82 -6.28 -3.97 13.80
N ASP A 83 -7.15 -3.31 14.59
CA ASP A 83 -7.48 -1.89 14.52
C ASP A 83 -7.13 -1.20 15.84
N LEU A 84 -6.14 -0.32 15.81
CA LEU A 84 -5.69 0.45 16.96
C LEU A 84 -6.82 1.32 17.54
N LEU A 85 -7.65 1.90 16.68
CA LEU A 85 -8.76 2.77 17.10
C LEU A 85 -9.85 1.98 17.84
N HIS A 86 -10.05 0.72 17.46
CA HIS A 86 -10.96 -0.20 18.13
C HIS A 86 -10.41 -0.59 19.50
N THR A 87 -9.12 -0.89 19.59
CA THR A 87 -8.43 -1.19 20.86
C THR A 87 -8.57 -0.04 21.87
N TYR A 88 -8.36 1.21 21.44
CA TYR A 88 -8.57 2.39 22.29
C TYR A 88 -10.00 2.49 22.83
N SER A 89 -11.00 2.14 22.03
CA SER A 89 -12.39 2.23 22.47
C SER A 89 -12.80 1.14 23.43
N GLN A 90 -12.20 -0.03 23.34
CA GLN A 90 -12.44 -1.12 24.32
C GLN A 90 -11.82 -0.82 25.67
N VAL A 91 -10.60 -0.26 25.68
CA VAL A 91 -9.86 -0.01 26.92
C VAL A 91 -10.36 1.24 27.67
N TYR A 92 -10.60 2.33 26.94
CA TYR A 92 -10.93 3.64 27.52
C TYR A 92 -12.43 4.01 27.46
N GLY A 93 -13.27 3.15 26.86
CA GLY A 93 -14.68 3.42 26.68
C GLY A 93 -14.96 4.62 25.74
N SER A 94 -16.17 5.18 25.83
CA SER A 94 -16.57 6.33 25.00
C SER A 94 -16.14 7.65 25.64
N ASN A 95 -14.90 8.07 25.37
CA ASN A 95 -14.39 9.39 25.76
C ASN A 95 -14.56 10.40 24.62
N ILE A 96 -14.83 11.67 24.96
CA ILE A 96 -14.94 12.77 24.00
C ILE A 96 -13.66 12.90 23.15
N LEU A 97 -12.50 12.70 23.75
CA LEU A 97 -11.22 12.69 23.02
C LEU A 97 -11.17 11.63 21.93
N LEU A 98 -11.62 10.41 22.23
CA LEU A 98 -11.68 9.31 21.27
C LEU A 98 -12.66 9.61 20.13
N LEU A 99 -13.79 10.24 20.42
CA LEU A 99 -14.76 10.68 19.42
C LEU A 99 -14.15 11.70 18.47
N ILE A 100 -13.40 12.69 18.98
CA ILE A 100 -12.69 13.68 18.17
C ILE A 100 -11.67 13.01 17.25
N VAL A 101 -10.86 12.09 17.75
CA VAL A 101 -9.87 11.34 16.96
C VAL A 101 -10.55 10.52 15.86
N ARG A 102 -11.63 9.82 16.17
CA ARG A 102 -12.42 9.08 15.17
C ARG A 102 -12.98 9.97 14.08
N LEU A 103 -13.52 11.13 14.46
CA LEU A 103 -14.04 12.10 13.51
C LEU A 103 -12.93 12.69 12.63
N ALA A 104 -11.76 12.97 13.19
CA ALA A 104 -10.60 13.43 12.46
C ALA A 104 -10.11 12.38 11.43
N VAL A 105 -10.02 11.11 11.84
CA VAL A 105 -9.64 10.00 10.94
C VAL A 105 -10.69 9.83 9.84
N LEU A 106 -11.98 9.86 10.17
CA LEU A 106 -13.07 9.78 9.19
C LEU A 106 -12.96 10.91 8.17
N THR A 107 -12.73 12.14 8.61
CA THR A 107 -12.55 13.29 7.74
C THR A 107 -11.32 13.12 6.84
N ALA A 108 -10.20 12.70 7.38
CA ALA A 108 -8.98 12.46 6.61
C ALA A 108 -9.17 11.39 5.52
N VAL A 109 -9.81 10.26 5.86
CA VAL A 109 -10.13 9.20 4.89
C VAL A 109 -11.09 9.69 3.84
N THR A 110 -12.14 10.43 4.22
CA THR A 110 -13.12 10.98 3.26
C THR A 110 -12.46 11.93 2.25
N LEU A 111 -11.53 12.76 2.70
CA LEU A 111 -10.75 13.65 1.81
C LEU A 111 -9.74 12.90 0.94
N ALA A 112 -9.23 11.76 1.40
CA ALA A 112 -8.29 10.93 0.65
C ALA A 112 -8.98 10.17 -0.51
N VAL A 113 -10.26 9.80 -0.37
CA VAL A 113 -11.01 9.03 -1.38
C VAL A 113 -10.98 9.67 -2.77
N PRO A 114 -11.29 10.96 -2.97
CA PRO A 114 -11.23 11.60 -4.29
C PRO A 114 -9.83 11.57 -4.91
N MET A 115 -8.78 11.72 -4.09
CA MET A 115 -7.39 11.69 -4.55
C MET A 115 -6.98 10.31 -5.08
N VAL A 116 -7.39 9.25 -4.38
CA VAL A 116 -7.12 7.87 -4.79
C VAL A 116 -7.99 7.45 -5.98
N LEU A 117 -9.23 7.90 -6.04
CA LEU A 117 -10.14 7.62 -7.16
C LEU A 117 -9.72 8.30 -8.46
N PHE A 118 -9.04 9.43 -8.41
CA PHE A 118 -8.63 10.18 -9.59
C PHE A 118 -7.76 9.35 -10.57
N PRO A 119 -6.62 8.76 -10.17
CA PRO A 119 -5.81 7.94 -11.07
C PRO A 119 -6.54 6.67 -11.54
N VAL A 120 -7.33 6.03 -10.68
CA VAL A 120 -8.10 4.83 -11.03
C VAL A 120 -9.13 5.17 -12.12
N ARG A 121 -9.91 6.21 -11.92
CA ARG A 121 -10.90 6.68 -12.88
C ARG A 121 -10.27 7.10 -14.22
N THR A 122 -9.14 7.82 -14.18
CA THR A 122 -8.42 8.21 -15.38
C THR A 122 -7.94 6.99 -16.15
N SER A 123 -7.41 5.98 -15.48
CA SER A 123 -6.97 4.72 -16.09
C SER A 123 -8.14 3.94 -16.70
N VAL A 124 -9.26 3.83 -15.99
CA VAL A 124 -10.47 3.16 -16.49
C VAL A 124 -11.02 3.89 -17.72
N ASN A 125 -11.07 5.23 -17.68
CA ASN A 125 -11.52 6.01 -18.82
C ASN A 125 -10.61 5.87 -20.04
N GLN A 126 -9.30 5.83 -19.85
CA GLN A 126 -8.34 5.60 -20.93
C GLN A 126 -8.45 4.18 -21.52
N LEU A 127 -8.69 3.17 -20.67
CA LEU A 127 -8.81 1.79 -21.11
C LEU A 127 -10.08 1.54 -21.93
N LEU A 128 -11.21 2.11 -21.49
CA LEU A 128 -12.53 1.86 -22.09
C LEU A 128 -12.84 2.83 -23.24
N TYR A 129 -12.32 4.06 -23.20
CA TYR A 129 -12.71 5.14 -24.07
C TYR A 129 -11.53 5.99 -24.57
N ALA A 130 -10.45 5.34 -24.99
CA ALA A 130 -9.18 5.99 -25.37
C ALA A 130 -9.30 7.12 -26.44
N SER A 131 -10.34 7.08 -27.27
CA SER A 131 -10.51 7.99 -28.41
C SER A 131 -11.75 8.90 -28.30
N LYS A 132 -12.44 8.93 -27.16
CA LYS A 132 -13.66 9.74 -26.98
C LYS A 132 -13.43 10.97 -26.11
N ASP A 133 -14.04 12.08 -26.49
CA ASP A 133 -14.00 13.35 -25.76
C ASP A 133 -14.57 13.23 -24.33
N PHE A 134 -14.20 14.18 -23.47
CA PHE A 134 -14.64 14.22 -22.09
C PHE A 134 -16.17 14.38 -22.01
N SER A 135 -16.84 13.52 -21.24
CA SER A 135 -18.28 13.59 -20.95
C SER A 135 -18.53 13.51 -19.45
N TRP A 136 -19.24 14.49 -18.91
CA TRP A 136 -19.62 14.53 -17.48
C TRP A 136 -20.45 13.32 -17.04
N ILE A 137 -21.36 12.86 -17.89
CA ILE A 137 -22.23 11.72 -17.60
C ILE A 137 -21.38 10.45 -17.40
N ARG A 138 -20.47 10.18 -18.35
CA ARG A 138 -19.55 9.04 -18.28
C ARG A 138 -18.65 9.10 -17.04
N HIS A 139 -18.15 10.29 -16.73
CA HIS A 139 -17.35 10.56 -15.56
C HIS A 139 -18.09 10.20 -14.26
N THR A 140 -19.34 10.63 -14.14
CA THR A 140 -20.18 10.33 -12.97
C THR A 140 -20.52 8.85 -12.87
N ILE A 141 -20.90 8.21 -13.99
CA ILE A 141 -21.22 6.79 -14.03
C ILE A 141 -20.05 5.94 -13.58
N ILE A 142 -18.84 6.18 -14.11
CA ILE A 142 -17.62 5.43 -13.70
C ILE A 142 -17.37 5.62 -12.20
N THR A 143 -17.50 6.84 -11.69
CA THR A 143 -17.29 7.12 -10.27
C THR A 143 -18.30 6.38 -9.39
N VAL A 144 -19.57 6.39 -9.75
CA VAL A 144 -20.64 5.69 -9.01
C VAL A 144 -20.42 4.17 -9.02
N ILE A 145 -20.07 3.60 -10.17
CA ILE A 145 -19.80 2.16 -10.29
C ILE A 145 -18.60 1.76 -9.43
N LEU A 146 -17.50 2.54 -9.45
CA LEU A 146 -16.33 2.27 -8.64
C LEU A 146 -16.65 2.36 -7.14
N LEU A 147 -17.35 3.41 -6.70
CA LEU A 147 -17.75 3.55 -5.31
C LEU A 147 -18.70 2.45 -4.85
N ALA A 148 -19.68 2.10 -5.67
CA ALA A 148 -20.60 1.00 -5.37
C ALA A 148 -19.87 -0.35 -5.29
N GLY A 149 -18.90 -0.58 -6.16
CA GLY A 149 -18.05 -1.78 -6.14
C GLY A 149 -17.22 -1.87 -4.86
N ILE A 150 -16.57 -0.78 -4.46
CA ILE A 150 -15.78 -0.71 -3.22
C ILE A 150 -16.67 -0.93 -2.01
N ASN A 151 -17.84 -0.27 -1.93
CA ASN A 151 -18.77 -0.44 -0.82
C ASN A 151 -19.29 -1.88 -0.72
N LYS A 152 -19.63 -2.50 -1.85
CA LYS A 152 -19.99 -3.93 -1.86
C LYS A 152 -18.85 -4.81 -1.32
N LEU A 153 -17.62 -4.58 -1.78
CA LEU A 153 -16.47 -5.35 -1.32
C LEU A 153 -16.29 -5.23 0.21
N VAL A 154 -16.41 -4.02 0.76
CA VAL A 154 -16.29 -3.78 2.21
C VAL A 154 -17.40 -4.47 3.01
N ILE A 155 -18.63 -4.54 2.47
CA ILE A 155 -19.75 -5.21 3.14
C ILE A 155 -19.57 -6.73 3.15
N PHE A 156 -19.09 -7.32 2.04
CA PHE A 156 -18.92 -8.76 1.92
C PHE A 156 -17.66 -9.29 2.60
N VAL A 157 -16.63 -8.46 2.75
CA VAL A 157 -15.34 -8.83 3.38
C VAL A 157 -15.06 -7.87 4.53
N PRO A 158 -15.66 -8.09 5.69
CA PRO A 158 -15.56 -7.15 6.83
C PRO A 158 -14.20 -7.14 7.49
N ALA A 159 -13.38 -8.18 7.29
CA ALA A 159 -12.05 -8.26 7.89
C ALA A 159 -11.01 -7.52 7.03
N ILE A 160 -10.55 -6.36 7.50
CA ILE A 160 -9.47 -5.58 6.87
C ILE A 160 -8.23 -6.44 6.66
N ARG A 161 -7.93 -7.34 7.59
CA ARG A 161 -6.81 -8.27 7.53
C ARG A 161 -6.87 -9.17 6.28
N ASP A 162 -8.06 -9.70 5.95
CA ASP A 162 -8.23 -10.60 4.81
C ASP A 162 -8.12 -9.84 3.49
N ILE A 163 -8.64 -8.61 3.44
CA ILE A 163 -8.49 -7.73 2.26
C ILE A 163 -7.02 -7.39 2.01
N PHE A 164 -6.28 -6.97 3.04
CA PHE A 164 -4.84 -6.70 2.90
C PHE A 164 -4.03 -7.97 2.68
N GLY A 165 -4.45 -9.11 3.24
CA GLY A 165 -3.84 -10.39 3.01
C GLY A 165 -3.94 -10.82 1.55
N PHE A 166 -5.10 -10.82 0.97
CA PHE A 166 -5.33 -11.35 -0.38
C PHE A 166 -5.02 -10.36 -1.51
N LEU A 167 -5.55 -9.13 -1.43
CA LEU A 167 -5.33 -8.09 -2.45
C LEU A 167 -3.98 -7.39 -2.28
N GLY A 168 -3.54 -7.19 -1.02
CA GLY A 168 -2.31 -6.46 -0.73
C GLY A 168 -1.07 -7.21 -1.19
N THR A 169 -1.03 -8.53 -1.01
CA THR A 169 0.16 -9.33 -1.33
C THR A 169 0.43 -9.42 -2.82
N ALA A 170 -0.55 -9.83 -3.61
CA ALA A 170 -0.38 -9.99 -5.06
C ALA A 170 -0.28 -8.64 -5.78
N ALA A 171 -1.20 -7.71 -5.50
CA ALA A 171 -1.24 -6.42 -6.18
C ALA A 171 -0.06 -5.52 -5.77
N ALA A 172 0.31 -5.50 -4.48
CA ALA A 172 1.44 -4.71 -4.02
C ALA A 172 2.77 -5.24 -4.59
N ALA A 173 3.01 -6.55 -4.54
CA ALA A 173 4.21 -7.15 -5.12
C ALA A 173 4.31 -6.88 -6.62
N MET A 174 3.21 -7.00 -7.36
CA MET A 174 3.15 -6.66 -8.79
C MET A 174 3.49 -5.19 -9.05
N LEU A 175 2.87 -4.25 -8.33
CA LEU A 175 3.00 -2.82 -8.59
C LEU A 175 4.33 -2.25 -8.10
N ILE A 176 4.86 -2.75 -6.99
CA ILE A 176 6.06 -2.19 -6.34
C ILE A 176 7.33 -2.82 -6.88
N PHE A 177 7.36 -4.15 -7.05
CA PHE A 177 8.56 -4.88 -7.42
C PHE A 177 8.58 -5.31 -8.88
N ILE A 178 7.53 -6.01 -9.35
CA ILE A 178 7.55 -6.69 -10.66
C ILE A 178 7.44 -5.69 -11.81
N LEU A 179 6.45 -4.81 -11.79
CA LEU A 179 6.22 -3.87 -12.88
C LEU A 179 7.36 -2.88 -13.10
N PRO A 180 7.88 -2.15 -12.09
CA PRO A 180 8.97 -1.20 -12.29
C PRO A 180 10.23 -1.87 -12.80
N SER A 181 10.58 -3.04 -12.24
CA SER A 181 11.77 -3.80 -12.65
C SER A 181 11.65 -4.32 -14.08
N SER A 182 10.49 -4.86 -14.44
CA SER A 182 10.22 -5.35 -15.81
C SER A 182 10.26 -4.23 -16.83
N PHE A 183 9.66 -3.07 -16.52
CA PHE A 183 9.73 -1.91 -17.39
C PHE A 183 11.15 -1.37 -17.52
N TYR A 184 11.92 -1.30 -16.44
CA TYR A 184 13.30 -0.86 -16.48
C TYR A 184 14.14 -1.78 -17.38
N ILE A 185 14.06 -3.09 -17.18
CA ILE A 185 14.79 -4.09 -17.99
C ILE A 185 14.40 -4.00 -19.46
N LYS A 186 13.11 -3.82 -19.77
CA LYS A 186 12.60 -3.77 -21.16
C LYS A 186 12.90 -2.45 -21.87
N LEU A 187 12.83 -1.32 -21.19
CA LEU A 187 12.97 0.01 -21.77
C LEU A 187 14.44 0.43 -21.93
N VAL A 188 15.30 0.07 -20.98
CA VAL A 188 16.72 0.42 -21.03
C VAL A 188 17.50 -0.59 -21.87
N LYS A 189 17.27 -0.56 -23.20
CA LYS A 189 17.93 -1.46 -24.14
C LYS A 189 19.40 -1.13 -24.39
N LYS A 190 19.82 0.13 -24.16
CA LYS A 190 21.18 0.62 -24.45
C LYS A 190 22.24 0.12 -23.47
N GLU A 191 21.87 -0.31 -22.28
CA GLU A 191 22.80 -0.83 -21.28
C GLU A 191 22.97 -2.34 -21.42
N SER A 192 24.21 -2.81 -21.25
CA SER A 192 24.52 -4.24 -21.19
C SER A 192 23.80 -4.91 -20.04
N MET A 193 23.39 -6.18 -20.19
CA MET A 193 22.81 -7.00 -19.12
C MET A 193 23.74 -7.17 -17.91
N LYS A 194 25.04 -6.93 -18.08
CA LYS A 194 26.06 -6.97 -17.00
C LYS A 194 26.17 -5.65 -16.24
N SER A 195 25.40 -4.60 -16.57
CA SER A 195 25.37 -3.34 -15.83
C SER A 195 24.83 -3.59 -14.40
N VAL A 196 25.48 -3.00 -13.41
CA VAL A 196 25.09 -3.10 -12.00
C VAL A 196 23.61 -2.72 -11.79
N GLN A 197 23.13 -1.74 -12.53
CA GLN A 197 21.74 -1.28 -12.45
C GLN A 197 20.75 -2.34 -12.95
N LYS A 198 21.07 -3.07 -14.03
CA LYS A 198 20.23 -4.17 -14.51
C LYS A 198 20.28 -5.39 -13.61
N ILE A 199 21.44 -5.69 -13.05
CA ILE A 199 21.58 -6.77 -12.06
C ILE A 199 20.72 -6.46 -10.83
N MET A 200 20.78 -5.23 -10.32
CA MET A 200 19.92 -4.80 -9.21
C MET A 200 18.43 -4.86 -9.58
N ALA A 201 18.04 -4.42 -10.78
CA ALA A 201 16.65 -4.52 -11.22
C ALA A 201 16.16 -5.97 -11.34
N THR A 202 17.02 -6.89 -11.78
CA THR A 202 16.71 -8.32 -11.85
C THR A 202 16.61 -8.93 -10.45
N ALA A 203 17.52 -8.58 -9.56
CA ALA A 203 17.44 -9.01 -8.15
C ALA A 203 16.15 -8.51 -7.48
N PHE A 204 15.77 -7.26 -7.75
CA PHE A 204 14.55 -6.67 -7.24
C PHE A 204 13.29 -7.35 -7.78
N LEU A 205 13.30 -7.75 -9.05
CA LEU A 205 12.24 -8.54 -9.68
C LEU A 205 12.11 -9.93 -9.05
N LEU A 206 13.23 -10.63 -8.83
CA LEU A 206 13.24 -11.93 -8.17
C LEU A 206 12.73 -11.83 -6.73
N CYS A 207 13.17 -10.81 -5.99
CA CYS A 207 12.67 -10.53 -4.65
C CYS A 207 11.13 -10.31 -4.66
N GLY A 208 10.60 -9.60 -5.65
CA GLY A 208 9.16 -9.43 -5.82
C GLY A 208 8.40 -10.73 -6.01
N PHE A 209 8.92 -11.67 -6.79
CA PHE A 209 8.31 -13.00 -6.94
C PHE A 209 8.37 -13.81 -5.64
N VAL A 210 9.48 -13.78 -4.93
CA VAL A 210 9.63 -14.48 -3.63
C VAL A 210 8.64 -13.93 -2.61
N VAL A 211 8.52 -12.60 -2.51
CA VAL A 211 7.54 -11.96 -1.61
C VAL A 211 6.12 -12.32 -2.01
N MET A 212 5.79 -12.31 -3.31
CA MET A 212 4.46 -12.65 -3.80
C MET A 212 4.08 -14.11 -3.47
N ILE A 213 4.97 -15.06 -3.78
CA ILE A 213 4.73 -16.49 -3.53
C ILE A 213 4.68 -16.78 -2.04
N GLY A 214 5.64 -16.25 -1.27
CA GLY A 214 5.69 -16.43 0.17
C GLY A 214 4.45 -15.87 0.88
N SER A 215 3.95 -14.74 0.43
CA SER A 215 2.75 -14.12 1.01
C SER A 215 1.47 -14.86 0.64
N ILE A 216 1.35 -15.33 -0.60
CA ILE A 216 0.19 -16.14 -1.03
C ILE A 216 0.14 -17.47 -0.29
N SER A 217 1.30 -18.13 -0.10
CA SER A 217 1.39 -19.39 0.64
C SER A 217 1.08 -19.28 2.14
N LEU A 218 1.12 -18.06 2.70
CA LEU A 218 0.76 -17.81 4.10
C LEU A 218 -0.71 -17.42 4.30
N VAL A 219 -1.37 -16.98 3.22
CA VAL A 219 -2.80 -16.59 3.25
C VAL A 219 -3.70 -17.79 2.91
N LEU A 220 -3.19 -18.77 2.17
CA LEU A 220 -3.85 -20.05 1.88
C LEU A 220 -3.63 -21.06 3.01
#